data_d5e5acb234bab8e45a4ab984ba54d5d0
#
_entry.id   d5e5acb234bab8e45a4ab984ba54d5d0
#
_cell.length_a   1.000
_cell.length_b   1.000
_cell.length_c   1.000
_cell.angle_alpha   90.00
_cell.angle_beta   90.00
_cell.angle_gamma   90.00
#
_symmetry.space_group_name_H-M   'P 1'
#
loop_
_entity.id
_entity.type
_entity.pdbx_description
1 polymer ?
#
loop_
_entity_poly.entity_id
_entity_poly.type
_entity_poly.pdbx_seq_one_letter_code
_entity_poly.pdbx_strand_id
1 'polypeptide(L)'
;MFIFCSDNGPEYRKPYRGTAGPWSGTYHTAMEGSLRVPFIIRWPGRVQPGQISNEMVHVTDLYTTLSRIGGAAIPQDRPIDGIDQTDFFTGASPASGREGFLFYIKNDLRAVKWRDWKLHFYWEPEVNEGKGKLESPYLFNLKQDPKEESDILIFNTWVLGPILKMVQAFNQSCAAHPNTPPGKLDPS
;
A
#
# COMPACT_ATOMS: atom_id res chain seq x y z
N MET A 1 -20.65 -12.06 3.89
CA MET A 1 -19.19 -11.90 3.77
C MET A 1 -18.65 -11.35 5.07
N PHE A 2 -17.47 -11.82 5.50
CA PHE A 2 -16.74 -11.32 6.67
C PHE A 2 -15.33 -10.96 6.23
N ILE A 3 -14.85 -9.77 6.63
CA ILE A 3 -13.48 -9.30 6.40
C ILE A 3 -12.91 -8.88 7.75
N PHE A 4 -11.70 -9.33 8.04
CA PHE A 4 -10.90 -8.89 9.17
C PHE A 4 -9.56 -8.37 8.65
N CYS A 5 -9.18 -7.18 9.07
CA CYS A 5 -7.84 -6.62 8.86
C CYS A 5 -7.44 -5.74 10.04
N SER A 6 -6.14 -5.56 10.23
CA SER A 6 -5.62 -4.51 11.10
C SER A 6 -5.57 -3.19 10.33
N ASP A 7 -5.52 -2.08 11.04
CA ASP A 7 -5.36 -0.73 10.49
C ASP A 7 -3.90 -0.40 10.17
N ASN A 8 -2.94 -0.94 10.94
CA ASN A 8 -1.51 -0.72 10.80
C ASN A 8 -0.68 -1.89 11.32
N GLY A 9 0.62 -1.85 11.06
CA GLY A 9 1.59 -2.79 11.59
C GLY A 9 1.84 -2.64 13.09
N PRO A 10 2.72 -3.48 13.67
CA PRO A 10 2.91 -3.53 15.12
C PRO A 10 3.51 -2.24 15.67
N GLU A 11 3.15 -1.95 16.92
CA GLU A 11 3.66 -0.82 17.69
C GLU A 11 5.18 -0.92 17.93
N TYR A 12 5.84 0.25 18.02
CA TYR A 12 7.26 0.35 18.39
C TYR A 12 7.56 -0.03 19.86
N ARG A 13 6.59 0.12 20.74
CA ARG A 13 6.76 0.03 22.20
C ARG A 13 7.16 -1.37 22.68
N LYS A 14 8.39 -1.53 23.10
CA LYS A 14 8.88 -2.74 23.80
C LYS A 14 8.31 -2.78 25.24
N PRO A 15 8.04 -3.98 25.80
CA PRO A 15 8.18 -5.32 25.19
C PRO A 15 6.95 -5.81 24.41
N TYR A 16 5.87 -5.05 24.35
CA TYR A 16 4.54 -5.50 23.90
C TYR A 16 4.23 -5.13 22.45
N ARG A 17 5.25 -4.87 21.64
CA ARG A 17 5.06 -4.33 20.29
C ARG A 17 4.49 -5.31 19.26
N GLY A 18 4.36 -6.59 19.57
CA GLY A 18 3.99 -7.59 18.58
C GLY A 18 5.12 -7.87 17.57
N THR A 19 4.77 -8.49 16.44
CA THR A 19 5.72 -8.84 15.38
C THR A 19 5.13 -8.59 14.00
N ALA A 20 5.97 -8.13 13.07
CA ALA A 20 5.65 -7.98 11.66
C ALA A 20 6.04 -9.24 10.84
N GLY A 21 6.35 -10.35 11.48
CA GLY A 21 6.85 -11.56 10.80
C GLY A 21 8.23 -11.32 10.17
N PRO A 22 8.43 -11.66 8.89
CA PRO A 22 9.74 -11.52 8.25
C PRO A 22 10.08 -10.10 7.82
N TRP A 23 9.12 -9.15 7.91
CA TRP A 23 9.28 -7.78 7.44
C TRP A 23 9.86 -6.87 8.53
N SER A 24 10.63 -5.88 8.13
CA SER A 24 11.18 -4.85 9.00
C SER A 24 10.24 -3.67 9.18
N GLY A 25 10.47 -2.92 10.24
CA GLY A 25 9.73 -1.71 10.57
C GLY A 25 8.53 -1.94 11.48
N THR A 26 8.04 -0.81 11.98
CA THR A 26 6.92 -0.75 12.91
C THR A 26 5.94 0.34 12.47
N TYR A 27 4.80 0.44 13.13
CA TYR A 27 3.82 1.50 12.96
C TYR A 27 4.49 2.87 12.69
N HIS A 28 3.85 3.65 11.83
CA HIS A 28 4.29 5.01 11.47
C HIS A 28 5.60 5.09 10.68
N THR A 29 5.98 4.03 9.97
CA THR A 29 7.09 4.02 9.01
C THR A 29 6.60 3.61 7.62
N ALA A 30 7.43 3.83 6.60
CA ALA A 30 7.14 3.34 5.24
C ALA A 30 7.67 1.92 4.98
N MET A 31 8.13 1.22 6.01
CA MET A 31 8.65 -0.14 5.93
C MET A 31 7.54 -1.17 5.75
N GLU A 32 7.85 -2.31 5.13
CA GLU A 32 6.84 -3.37 4.90
C GLU A 32 6.20 -3.87 6.19
N GLY A 33 6.94 -3.93 7.29
CA GLY A 33 6.40 -4.33 8.60
C GLY A 33 5.37 -3.36 9.18
N SER A 34 5.42 -2.08 8.78
CA SER A 34 4.38 -1.09 9.11
C SER A 34 3.13 -1.24 8.26
N LEU A 35 3.27 -1.70 7.03
CA LEU A 35 2.26 -1.59 5.97
C LEU A 35 1.54 -2.90 5.69
N ARG A 36 2.22 -4.04 5.88
CA ARG A 36 1.60 -5.34 5.77
C ARG A 36 0.86 -5.69 7.04
N VAL A 37 -0.43 -5.82 6.92
CA VAL A 37 -1.34 -6.15 8.01
C VAL A 37 -2.00 -7.50 7.77
N PRO A 38 -2.41 -8.23 8.82
CA PRO A 38 -3.27 -9.38 8.65
C PRO A 38 -4.54 -9.01 7.88
N PHE A 39 -4.86 -9.79 6.86
CA PHE A 39 -6.09 -9.67 6.09
C PHE A 39 -6.72 -11.04 5.90
N ILE A 40 -7.95 -11.20 6.35
CA ILE A 40 -8.72 -12.44 6.25
C ILE A 40 -10.08 -12.13 5.64
N ILE A 41 -10.44 -12.87 4.59
CA ILE A 41 -11.77 -12.80 3.99
C ILE A 41 -12.46 -14.17 4.09
N ARG A 42 -13.72 -14.17 4.51
CA ARG A 42 -14.58 -15.36 4.51
C ARG A 42 -15.89 -15.03 3.82
N TRP A 43 -16.15 -15.71 2.71
CA TRP A 43 -17.39 -15.57 1.95
C TRP A 43 -17.84 -16.93 1.43
N PRO A 44 -18.59 -17.71 2.24
CA PRO A 44 -19.03 -19.05 1.87
C PRO A 44 -19.73 -19.07 0.52
N GLY A 45 -19.38 -20.06 -0.33
CA GLY A 45 -19.92 -20.21 -1.67
C GLY A 45 -19.36 -19.23 -2.73
N ARG A 46 -18.48 -18.30 -2.34
CA ARG A 46 -17.85 -17.33 -3.24
C ARG A 46 -16.33 -17.32 -3.17
N VAL A 47 -15.77 -17.34 -1.96
CA VAL A 47 -14.32 -17.41 -1.73
C VAL A 47 -13.96 -18.82 -1.30
N GLN A 48 -13.03 -19.42 -2.01
CA GLN A 48 -12.55 -20.77 -1.72
C GLN A 48 -11.75 -20.80 -0.40
N PRO A 49 -12.03 -21.75 0.50
CA PRO A 49 -11.32 -21.82 1.78
C PRO A 49 -9.85 -22.26 1.60
N GLY A 50 -8.99 -21.87 2.56
CA GLY A 50 -7.60 -22.30 2.61
C GLY A 50 -6.66 -21.64 1.62
N GLN A 51 -7.11 -20.60 0.90
CA GLN A 51 -6.25 -19.84 0.00
C GLN A 51 -5.33 -18.90 0.78
N ILE A 52 -4.08 -18.79 0.34
CA ILE A 52 -3.10 -17.82 0.82
C ILE A 52 -2.54 -17.10 -0.40
N SER A 53 -2.47 -15.78 -0.32
CA SER A 53 -1.92 -14.95 -1.38
C SER A 53 -1.02 -13.85 -0.81
N ASN A 54 0.03 -13.48 -1.56
CA ASN A 54 0.88 -12.32 -1.31
C ASN A 54 0.58 -11.17 -2.28
N GLU A 55 -0.49 -11.27 -3.05
CA GLU A 55 -0.94 -10.21 -3.93
C GLU A 55 -1.28 -8.94 -3.13
N MET A 56 -1.08 -7.80 -3.78
CA MET A 56 -1.26 -6.50 -3.14
C MET A 56 -2.74 -6.11 -3.13
N VAL A 57 -3.30 -5.92 -1.95
CA VAL A 57 -4.62 -5.34 -1.73
C VAL A 57 -4.46 -4.13 -0.80
N HIS A 58 -4.97 -2.98 -1.21
CA HIS A 58 -4.93 -1.78 -0.39
C HIS A 58 -6.29 -1.54 0.29
N VAL A 59 -6.29 -0.90 1.46
CA VAL A 59 -7.54 -0.64 2.22
C VAL A 59 -8.57 0.15 1.39
N THR A 60 -8.12 1.04 0.50
CA THR A 60 -9.00 1.79 -0.42
C THR A 60 -9.75 0.89 -1.40
N ASP A 61 -9.21 -0.30 -1.72
CA ASP A 61 -9.85 -1.26 -2.61
C ASP A 61 -11.15 -1.81 -2.03
N LEU A 62 -11.24 -1.83 -0.70
CA LEU A 62 -12.44 -2.32 -0.01
C LEU A 62 -13.67 -1.47 -0.33
N TYR A 63 -13.52 -0.15 -0.44
CA TYR A 63 -14.62 0.73 -0.82
C TYR A 63 -15.18 0.35 -2.19
N THR A 64 -14.31 0.28 -3.20
CA THR A 64 -14.72 -0.04 -4.58
C THR A 64 -15.29 -1.45 -4.69
N THR A 65 -14.61 -2.43 -4.07
CA THR A 65 -15.02 -3.83 -4.08
C THR A 65 -16.37 -4.05 -3.39
N LEU A 66 -16.55 -3.50 -2.18
CA LEU A 66 -17.77 -3.68 -1.41
C LEU A 66 -18.96 -2.94 -2.02
N SER A 67 -18.74 -1.75 -2.57
CA SER A 67 -19.76 -1.02 -3.30
C SER A 67 -20.27 -1.85 -4.49
N ARG A 68 -19.35 -2.43 -5.25
CA ARG A 68 -19.69 -3.25 -6.42
C ARG A 68 -20.43 -4.53 -6.03
N ILE A 69 -19.96 -5.24 -5.02
CA ILE A 69 -20.63 -6.44 -4.48
C ILE A 69 -22.03 -6.10 -3.96
N GLY A 70 -22.21 -4.94 -3.35
CA GLY A 70 -23.49 -4.44 -2.85
C GLY A 70 -24.42 -3.88 -3.95
N GLY A 71 -23.96 -3.80 -5.20
CA GLY A 71 -24.73 -3.23 -6.31
C GLY A 71 -24.80 -1.70 -6.31
N ALA A 72 -23.93 -1.03 -5.54
CA ALA A 72 -23.85 0.43 -5.54
C ALA A 72 -23.02 0.94 -6.72
N ALA A 73 -23.39 2.11 -7.24
CA ALA A 73 -22.59 2.80 -8.24
C ALA A 73 -21.34 3.42 -7.61
N ILE A 74 -20.22 3.31 -8.29
CA ILE A 74 -19.00 4.02 -7.93
C ILE A 74 -19.11 5.46 -8.47
N PRO A 75 -18.83 6.50 -7.66
CA PRO A 75 -18.83 7.88 -8.11
C PRO A 75 -17.94 8.07 -9.35
N GLN A 76 -18.44 8.87 -10.31
CA GLN A 76 -17.72 9.20 -11.54
C GLN A 76 -17.29 10.66 -11.60
N ASP A 77 -17.66 11.47 -10.61
CA ASP A 77 -17.41 12.90 -10.49
C ASP A 77 -16.04 13.22 -9.86
N ARG A 78 -15.36 12.19 -9.36
CA ARG A 78 -14.05 12.29 -8.69
C ARG A 78 -13.21 11.04 -8.94
N PRO A 79 -11.86 11.12 -8.86
CA PRO A 79 -11.01 9.95 -8.88
C PRO A 79 -11.23 9.10 -7.63
N ILE A 80 -11.27 7.80 -7.81
CA ILE A 80 -11.35 6.80 -6.73
C ILE A 80 -10.07 5.96 -6.78
N ASP A 81 -9.29 5.99 -5.70
CA ASP A 81 -7.99 5.30 -5.61
C ASP A 81 -8.12 3.78 -5.49
N GLY A 82 -9.29 3.31 -5.05
CA GLY A 82 -9.57 1.89 -4.90
C GLY A 82 -9.87 1.21 -6.22
N ILE A 83 -9.37 0.00 -6.40
CA ILE A 83 -9.73 -0.88 -7.52
C ILE A 83 -10.62 -2.02 -7.05
N ASP A 84 -11.45 -2.54 -7.94
CA ASP A 84 -12.32 -3.67 -7.64
C ASP A 84 -11.51 -4.97 -7.55
N GLN A 85 -11.55 -5.63 -6.41
CA GLN A 85 -10.86 -6.89 -6.12
C GLN A 85 -11.80 -8.10 -6.14
N THR A 86 -13.03 -7.95 -6.63
CA THR A 86 -14.04 -9.02 -6.61
C THR A 86 -13.53 -10.27 -7.32
N ASP A 87 -12.98 -10.13 -8.52
CA ASP A 87 -12.50 -11.26 -9.31
C ASP A 87 -11.28 -11.94 -8.65
N PHE A 88 -10.41 -11.16 -8.03
CA PHE A 88 -9.30 -11.70 -7.27
C PHE A 88 -9.78 -12.46 -6.02
N PHE A 89 -10.68 -11.90 -5.23
CA PHE A 89 -11.20 -12.56 -4.02
C PHE A 89 -11.98 -13.83 -4.32
N THR A 90 -12.72 -13.87 -5.42
CA THR A 90 -13.49 -15.04 -5.84
C THR A 90 -12.68 -16.09 -6.61
N GLY A 91 -11.42 -15.80 -6.94
CA GLY A 91 -10.54 -16.69 -7.71
C GLY A 91 -10.78 -16.67 -9.22
N ALA A 92 -11.58 -15.73 -9.73
CA ALA A 92 -11.75 -15.52 -11.16
C ALA A 92 -10.50 -14.89 -11.81
N SER A 93 -9.71 -14.17 -11.03
CA SER A 93 -8.39 -13.65 -11.41
C SER A 93 -7.31 -14.18 -10.46
N PRO A 94 -6.13 -14.61 -10.98
CA PRO A 94 -5.01 -15.02 -10.15
C PRO A 94 -4.26 -13.83 -9.51
N ALA A 95 -4.47 -12.61 -10.01
CA ALA A 95 -3.79 -11.40 -9.58
C ALA A 95 -4.78 -10.33 -9.12
N SER A 96 -4.36 -9.52 -8.16
CA SER A 96 -5.18 -8.44 -7.60
C SER A 96 -5.42 -7.27 -8.55
N GLY A 97 -4.65 -7.15 -9.62
CA GLY A 97 -4.69 -6.01 -10.52
C GLY A 97 -4.06 -4.71 -9.97
N ARG A 98 -3.72 -4.66 -8.69
CA ARG A 98 -3.02 -3.52 -8.10
C ARG A 98 -1.52 -3.63 -8.32
N GLU A 99 -0.96 -2.73 -9.14
CA GLU A 99 0.47 -2.75 -9.43
C GLU A 99 1.33 -2.03 -8.39
N GLY A 100 0.74 -1.17 -7.55
CA GLY A 100 1.51 -0.44 -6.55
C GLY A 100 0.70 0.65 -5.85
N PHE A 101 1.41 1.42 -5.04
CA PHE A 101 0.88 2.57 -4.33
C PHE A 101 2.01 3.47 -3.79
N LEU A 102 1.65 4.70 -3.42
CA LEU A 102 2.53 5.72 -2.87
C LEU A 102 2.30 5.86 -1.36
N PHE A 103 3.39 5.93 -0.60
CA PHE A 103 3.33 6.12 0.85
C PHE A 103 3.65 7.54 1.23
N TYR A 104 2.73 8.16 1.94
CA TYR A 104 2.90 9.48 2.51
C TYR A 104 2.86 9.42 4.03
N ILE A 105 3.72 10.21 4.67
CA ILE A 105 3.56 10.58 6.07
C ILE A 105 3.38 12.10 6.07
N LYS A 106 2.21 12.57 6.46
CA LYS A 106 1.77 13.95 6.25
C LYS A 106 1.79 14.28 4.74
N ASN A 107 2.57 15.29 4.34
CA ASN A 107 2.71 15.71 2.94
C ASN A 107 3.99 15.19 2.27
N ASP A 108 4.79 14.38 2.97
CA ASP A 108 6.05 13.86 2.45
C ASP A 108 5.85 12.49 1.83
N LEU A 109 6.16 12.36 0.55
CA LEU A 109 6.28 11.07 -0.11
C LEU A 109 7.47 10.32 0.47
N ARG A 110 7.20 9.24 1.20
CA ARG A 110 8.23 8.43 1.89
C ARG A 110 8.76 7.32 1.03
N ALA A 111 7.86 6.61 0.36
CA ALA A 111 8.22 5.49 -0.50
C ALA A 111 7.18 5.28 -1.59
N VAL A 112 7.57 4.54 -2.63
CA VAL A 112 6.68 4.03 -3.68
C VAL A 112 6.92 2.55 -3.84
N LYS A 113 5.84 1.78 -3.84
CA LYS A 113 5.86 0.36 -4.18
C LYS A 113 5.32 0.17 -5.60
N TRP A 114 6.04 -0.58 -6.41
CA TRP A 114 5.63 -1.01 -7.73
C TRP A 114 5.95 -2.50 -7.90
N ARG A 115 4.92 -3.34 -7.92
CA ARG A 115 5.05 -4.80 -7.92
C ARG A 115 5.92 -5.29 -6.75
N ASP A 116 7.00 -6.00 -7.03
CA ASP A 116 7.96 -6.49 -6.03
C ASP A 116 9.02 -5.43 -5.65
N TRP A 117 8.99 -4.24 -6.26
CA TRP A 117 9.98 -3.21 -6.04
C TRP A 117 9.47 -2.11 -5.13
N LYS A 118 10.37 -1.58 -4.29
CA LYS A 118 10.06 -0.46 -3.40
C LYS A 118 11.20 0.53 -3.38
N LEU A 119 10.87 1.78 -3.68
CA LEU A 119 11.78 2.92 -3.70
C LEU A 119 11.48 3.82 -2.51
N HIS A 120 12.48 4.01 -1.63
CA HIS A 120 12.40 4.90 -0.48
C HIS A 120 13.06 6.23 -0.77
N PHE A 121 12.35 7.32 -0.49
CA PHE A 121 12.89 8.69 -0.48
C PHE A 121 13.30 9.15 0.92
N TYR A 122 12.84 8.43 1.94
CA TYR A 122 13.20 8.60 3.36
C TYR A 122 13.57 7.22 3.91
N TRP A 123 14.58 7.19 4.76
CA TRP A 123 14.99 5.98 5.43
C TRP A 123 14.73 6.08 6.93
N GLU A 124 13.66 5.45 7.36
CA GLU A 124 13.19 5.42 8.75
C GLU A 124 12.72 3.99 9.06
N PRO A 125 13.68 3.07 9.37
CA PRO A 125 13.36 1.67 9.65
C PRO A 125 12.55 1.48 10.94
N GLU A 126 12.69 2.40 11.88
CA GLU A 126 11.90 2.48 13.12
C GLU A 126 11.45 3.93 13.34
N VAL A 127 10.42 4.13 14.17
CA VAL A 127 9.90 5.46 14.47
C VAL A 127 10.99 6.32 15.13
N ASN A 128 11.25 7.49 14.56
CA ASN A 128 12.30 8.43 14.97
C ASN A 128 13.75 7.89 14.85
N GLU A 129 13.95 6.81 14.13
CA GLU A 129 15.27 6.26 13.83
C GLU A 129 15.53 6.27 12.33
N GLY A 130 16.79 6.47 11.94
CA GLY A 130 17.20 6.43 10.55
C GLY A 130 17.81 7.74 10.04
N LYS A 131 17.90 7.86 8.72
CA LYS A 131 18.54 9.00 8.05
C LYS A 131 17.56 10.13 7.70
N GLY A 132 16.27 9.93 7.89
CA GLY A 132 15.26 10.86 7.40
C GLY A 132 15.24 10.93 5.86
N LYS A 133 15.14 12.13 5.29
CA LYS A 133 15.15 12.33 3.84
C LYS A 133 16.51 11.96 3.25
N LEU A 134 16.47 11.14 2.21
CA LEU A 134 17.67 10.67 1.51
C LEU A 134 18.08 11.66 0.40
N GLU A 135 19.38 11.83 0.19
CA GLU A 135 19.94 12.55 -0.97
C GLU A 135 19.77 11.72 -2.26
N SER A 136 19.96 10.42 -2.17
CA SER A 136 19.67 9.43 -3.22
C SER A 136 18.72 8.38 -2.66
N PRO A 137 17.64 8.03 -3.37
CA PRO A 137 16.68 7.06 -2.89
C PRO A 137 17.30 5.65 -2.76
N TYR A 138 16.73 4.80 -1.91
CA TYR A 138 17.08 3.39 -1.79
C TYR A 138 16.04 2.53 -2.49
N LEU A 139 16.49 1.50 -3.23
CA LEU A 139 15.64 0.55 -3.95
C LEU A 139 15.81 -0.87 -3.41
N PHE A 140 14.70 -1.53 -3.14
CA PHE A 140 14.65 -2.90 -2.66
C PHE A 140 13.78 -3.77 -3.56
N ASN A 141 14.15 -5.06 -3.70
CA ASN A 141 13.28 -6.09 -4.26
C ASN A 141 12.69 -6.90 -3.11
N LEU A 142 11.44 -6.66 -2.77
CA LEU A 142 10.78 -7.22 -1.60
C LEU A 142 10.57 -8.74 -1.64
N LYS A 143 10.70 -9.35 -2.82
CA LYS A 143 10.63 -10.80 -2.97
C LYS A 143 11.95 -11.47 -2.58
N GLN A 144 13.07 -10.80 -2.83
CA GLN A 144 14.41 -11.30 -2.52
C GLN A 144 14.90 -10.78 -1.16
N ASP A 145 14.47 -9.57 -0.80
CA ASP A 145 14.86 -8.85 0.41
C ASP A 145 13.61 -8.29 1.12
N PRO A 146 12.84 -9.14 1.81
CA PRO A 146 11.61 -8.73 2.49
C PRO A 146 11.86 -7.80 3.69
N LYS A 147 13.11 -7.71 4.16
CA LYS A 147 13.51 -6.84 5.27
C LYS A 147 14.00 -5.47 4.82
N GLU A 148 14.20 -5.27 3.53
CA GLU A 148 14.66 -3.99 2.99
C GLU A 148 16.07 -3.62 3.54
N GLU A 149 17.02 -4.60 3.52
CA GLU A 149 18.36 -4.44 4.10
C GLU A 149 19.43 -4.03 3.08
N SER A 150 19.19 -4.32 1.78
CA SER A 150 20.21 -4.16 0.73
C SER A 150 19.73 -3.24 -0.38
N ASP A 151 20.20 -2.00 -0.40
CA ASP A 151 19.94 -1.07 -1.50
C ASP A 151 20.61 -1.57 -2.80
N ILE A 152 19.80 -1.75 -3.83
CA ILE A 152 20.22 -2.24 -5.15
C ILE A 152 19.89 -1.27 -6.28
N LEU A 153 19.67 0.01 -5.98
CA LEU A 153 19.30 1.02 -6.97
C LEU A 153 20.30 1.11 -8.12
N ILE A 154 21.58 1.15 -7.80
CA ILE A 154 22.66 1.29 -8.80
C ILE A 154 22.65 0.20 -9.87
N PHE A 155 22.18 -1.01 -9.54
CA PHE A 155 22.11 -2.14 -10.45
C PHE A 155 20.74 -2.25 -11.16
N ASN A 156 19.72 -1.49 -10.72
CA ASN A 156 18.34 -1.63 -11.16
C ASN A 156 17.69 -0.29 -11.52
N THR A 157 18.43 0.65 -12.08
CA THR A 157 17.95 2.01 -12.40
C THR A 157 16.75 2.03 -13.35
N TRP A 158 16.54 0.98 -14.14
CA TRP A 158 15.39 0.83 -15.03
C TRP A 158 14.04 0.85 -14.27
N VAL A 159 14.03 0.46 -12.99
CA VAL A 159 12.83 0.46 -12.13
C VAL A 159 12.34 1.88 -11.85
N LEU A 160 13.23 2.88 -11.92
CA LEU A 160 12.85 4.28 -11.72
C LEU A 160 11.80 4.77 -12.71
N GLY A 161 11.86 4.30 -13.96
CA GLY A 161 10.91 4.71 -15.00
C GLY A 161 9.45 4.45 -14.62
N PRO A 162 9.03 3.20 -14.39
CA PRO A 162 7.68 2.87 -13.91
C PRO A 162 7.28 3.58 -12.62
N ILE A 163 8.17 3.64 -11.63
CA ILE A 163 7.90 4.28 -10.35
C ILE A 163 7.65 5.79 -10.51
N LEU A 164 8.51 6.50 -11.23
CA LEU A 164 8.35 7.94 -11.46
C LEU A 164 7.10 8.26 -12.29
N LYS A 165 6.72 7.38 -13.22
CA LYS A 165 5.46 7.49 -13.95
C LYS A 165 4.25 7.41 -13.01
N MET A 166 4.27 6.49 -12.03
CA MET A 166 3.21 6.41 -10.99
C MET A 166 3.14 7.70 -10.17
N VAL A 167 4.29 8.20 -9.70
CA VAL A 167 4.36 9.47 -8.94
C VAL A 167 3.81 10.64 -9.77
N GLN A 168 4.20 10.73 -11.03
CA GLN A 168 3.72 11.78 -11.93
C GLN A 168 2.20 11.71 -12.14
N ALA A 169 1.66 10.53 -12.40
CA ALA A 169 0.22 10.31 -12.57
C ALA A 169 -0.57 10.70 -11.31
N PHE A 170 -0.09 10.31 -10.14
CA PHE A 170 -0.69 10.69 -8.87
C PHE A 170 -0.67 12.21 -8.64
N ASN A 171 0.48 12.85 -8.87
CA ASN A 171 0.60 14.31 -8.72
C ASN A 171 -0.32 15.07 -9.69
N GLN A 172 -0.47 14.59 -10.92
CA GLN A 172 -1.41 15.16 -11.89
C GLN A 172 -2.86 15.00 -11.42
N SER A 173 -3.23 13.85 -10.87
CA SER A 173 -4.56 13.62 -10.31
C SER A 173 -4.83 14.55 -9.12
N CYS A 174 -3.89 14.69 -8.19
CA CYS A 174 -4.02 15.61 -7.05
C CYS A 174 -4.13 17.08 -7.50
N ALA A 175 -3.43 17.47 -8.55
CA ALA A 175 -3.52 18.83 -9.08
C ALA A 175 -4.88 19.12 -9.76
N ALA A 176 -5.42 18.11 -10.46
CA ALA A 176 -6.74 18.21 -11.10
C ALA A 176 -7.91 18.13 -10.10
N HIS A 177 -7.70 17.39 -8.99
CA HIS A 177 -8.69 17.14 -7.95
C HIS A 177 -8.09 17.41 -6.57
N PRO A 178 -7.88 18.67 -6.20
CA PRO A 178 -7.25 19.01 -4.93
C PRO A 178 -8.13 18.58 -3.75
N ASN A 179 -7.49 18.13 -2.67
CA ASN A 179 -8.18 17.75 -1.45
C ASN A 179 -8.98 18.94 -0.87
N THR A 180 -10.15 18.64 -0.32
CA THR A 180 -10.92 19.63 0.43
C THR A 180 -10.11 20.09 1.65
N PRO A 181 -9.91 21.42 1.86
CA PRO A 181 -9.19 21.90 3.02
C PRO A 181 -9.85 21.44 4.32
N PRO A 182 -9.05 21.14 5.39
CA PRO A 182 -9.60 20.77 6.68
C PRO A 182 -10.64 21.77 7.18
N GLY A 183 -11.77 21.27 7.69
CA GLY A 183 -12.87 22.08 8.21
C GLY A 183 -13.85 22.63 7.17
N LYS A 184 -13.66 22.35 5.89
CA LYS A 184 -14.68 22.56 4.86
C LYS A 184 -15.42 21.25 4.57
N LEU A 185 -16.74 21.36 4.42
CA LEU A 185 -17.52 20.22 3.92
C LEU A 185 -17.17 19.97 2.46
N ASP A 186 -17.12 18.71 2.07
CA ASP A 186 -16.99 18.32 0.67
C ASP A 186 -18.19 18.89 -0.11
N PRO A 187 -17.98 19.56 -1.22
CA PRO A 187 -19.11 20.05 -2.02
C PRO A 187 -19.90 18.82 -2.52
N SER A 188 -21.15 18.77 -2.12
CA SER A 188 -22.13 17.75 -2.53
C SER A 188 -22.54 17.92 -3.98
#